data_da91f001d4584e99375087bc2c1c8ac0
#
_entry.id   da91f001d4584e99375087bc2c1c8ac0
#
_cell.length_a   1.000
_cell.length_b   1.000
_cell.length_c   1.000
_cell.angle_alpha   90.00
_cell.angle_beta   90.00
_cell.angle_gamma   90.00
#
_symmetry.space_group_name_H-M   'P 1'
#
loop_
_entity.id
_entity.type
_entity.pdbx_description
1 polymer ?
#
loop_
_entity_poly.entity_id
_entity_poly.type
_entity_poly.pdbx_seq_one_letter_code
_entity_poly.pdbx_strand_id
1 'polypeptide(L)'
;MTGERLFSRAIVRVAPQAEGESAAGFLQGLLTNDVTGTLPAYAGLLTPQGKTLFDVIVWPGAEGSLLLDCEADRAEDLVRRLSMYRLRRQLSIAVDPHIGVYWQAELGDGGAPDPRLADLGQRWIAVIGEHDEPADDAWRHHRLALGVPEGLAELGDVLWLETNAVELHGVSFDKGCYVGQENTARMNWRQKVNRRLVVVPLEQSDPKRRRAAYPELGLAVDHRRVEDIDPALAPAWMALP
;
A
#
# COMPACT_ATOMS: atom_id res chain seq x y z
N MET A 1 26.07 4.59 1.78
CA MET A 1 25.19 4.73 0.59
C MET A 1 24.40 5.99 0.79
N THR A 2 24.50 6.97 -0.09
CA THR A 2 23.59 8.09 -0.16
C THR A 2 22.24 7.49 -0.55
N GLY A 3 21.33 7.39 0.41
CA GLY A 3 20.04 6.73 0.19
C GLY A 3 19.09 7.64 -0.56
N GLU A 4 18.37 7.09 -1.53
CA GLU A 4 17.28 7.74 -2.24
C GLU A 4 16.02 7.61 -1.40
N ARG A 5 15.68 8.67 -0.66
CA ARG A 5 14.58 8.68 0.28
C ARG A 5 13.25 9.05 -0.38
N LEU A 6 12.19 8.37 0.01
CA LEU A 6 10.80 8.74 -0.32
C LEU A 6 10.26 9.68 0.77
N PHE A 7 10.31 11.00 0.52
CA PHE A 7 9.81 12.00 1.45
C PHE A 7 8.28 12.03 1.50
N SER A 8 7.63 11.54 0.46
CA SER A 8 6.17 11.32 0.44
C SER A 8 5.70 10.15 1.32
N ARG A 9 6.65 9.39 1.91
CA ARG A 9 6.36 8.27 2.79
C ARG A 9 6.81 8.55 4.22
N ALA A 10 6.09 7.99 5.18
CA ALA A 10 6.41 8.05 6.62
C ALA A 10 6.22 6.68 7.26
N ILE A 11 6.80 6.51 8.43
CA ILE A 11 6.69 5.29 9.22
C ILE A 11 5.79 5.53 10.44
N VAL A 12 4.73 4.74 10.54
CA VAL A 12 3.94 4.60 11.77
C VAL A 12 4.41 3.33 12.49
N ARG A 13 4.93 3.48 13.69
CA ARG A 13 5.36 2.38 14.56
C ARG A 13 4.21 1.91 15.42
N VAL A 14 3.96 0.61 15.43
CA VAL A 14 3.06 -0.08 16.37
C VAL A 14 3.90 -1.00 17.25
N ALA A 15 4.00 -0.70 18.54
CA ALA A 15 4.90 -1.41 19.45
C ALA A 15 4.19 -1.89 20.73
N PRO A 16 4.45 -3.14 21.19
CA PRO A 16 3.98 -3.61 22.48
C PRO A 16 4.51 -2.73 23.63
N GLN A 17 3.67 -2.48 24.64
CA GLN A 17 4.02 -1.71 25.85
C GLN A 17 3.92 -2.58 27.12
N ALA A 18 3.54 -3.85 27.00
CA ALA A 18 3.45 -4.79 28.08
C ALA A 18 3.72 -6.21 27.59
N GLU A 19 4.12 -7.07 28.53
CA GLU A 19 4.27 -8.51 28.30
C GLU A 19 2.94 -9.13 27.83
N GLY A 20 3.00 -10.00 26.83
CA GLY A 20 1.83 -10.64 26.22
C GLY A 20 1.10 -9.82 25.17
N GLU A 21 1.46 -8.55 24.96
CA GLU A 21 0.93 -7.76 23.84
C GLU A 21 1.65 -8.09 22.53
N SER A 22 0.90 -7.99 21.41
CA SER A 22 1.41 -8.30 20.09
C SER A 22 0.93 -7.27 19.06
N ALA A 23 1.86 -6.52 18.48
CA ALA A 23 1.56 -5.60 17.37
C ALA A 23 1.03 -6.37 16.16
N ALA A 24 1.62 -7.52 15.83
CA ALA A 24 1.15 -8.37 14.74
C ALA A 24 -0.27 -8.90 14.98
N GLY A 25 -0.56 -9.40 16.19
CA GLY A 25 -1.91 -9.87 16.55
C GLY A 25 -2.96 -8.75 16.53
N PHE A 26 -2.57 -7.51 16.81
CA PHE A 26 -3.45 -6.34 16.66
C PHE A 26 -3.74 -6.02 15.21
N LEU A 27 -2.70 -5.88 14.39
CA LEU A 27 -2.83 -5.50 12.98
C LEU A 27 -3.45 -6.62 12.14
N GLN A 28 -3.27 -7.89 12.53
CA GLN A 28 -3.87 -9.04 11.85
C GLN A 28 -5.40 -8.96 11.78
N GLY A 29 -6.06 -8.39 12.78
CA GLY A 29 -7.52 -8.17 12.78
C GLY A 29 -7.98 -6.93 12.01
N LEU A 30 -7.08 -6.11 11.47
CA LEU A 30 -7.41 -4.84 10.83
C LEU A 30 -7.02 -4.79 9.36
N LEU A 31 -5.84 -5.31 9.01
CA LEU A 31 -5.26 -5.23 7.66
C LEU A 31 -5.69 -6.41 6.79
N THR A 32 -5.72 -6.19 5.50
CA THR A 32 -6.20 -7.17 4.50
C THR A 32 -5.27 -8.34 4.28
N ASN A 33 -3.97 -8.20 4.60
CA ASN A 33 -2.99 -9.24 4.36
C ASN A 33 -2.47 -9.86 5.66
N ASP A 34 -1.81 -11.01 5.55
CA ASP A 34 -1.17 -11.64 6.70
C ASP A 34 0.09 -10.88 7.10
N VAL A 35 0.09 -10.38 8.33
CA VAL A 35 1.21 -9.63 8.92
C VAL A 35 1.91 -10.40 10.03
N THR A 36 1.56 -11.69 10.19
CA THR A 36 2.21 -12.62 11.14
C THR A 36 3.23 -13.53 10.46
N GLY A 37 3.18 -13.58 9.13
CA GLY A 37 4.06 -14.39 8.28
C GLY A 37 5.28 -13.62 7.78
N THR A 38 5.59 -13.79 6.49
CA THR A 38 6.74 -13.14 5.84
C THR A 38 6.51 -11.65 5.67
N LEU A 39 7.49 -10.84 6.07
CA LEU A 39 7.52 -9.39 5.89
C LEU A 39 8.74 -8.98 5.04
N PRO A 40 8.66 -7.87 4.28
CA PRO A 40 7.56 -6.92 4.22
C PRO A 40 6.33 -7.47 3.48
N ALA A 41 5.13 -6.97 3.85
CA ALA A 41 3.87 -7.33 3.23
C ALA A 41 3.04 -6.07 2.87
N TYR A 42 2.48 -6.05 1.66
CA TYR A 42 1.54 -5.00 1.24
C TYR A 42 0.14 -5.30 1.76
N ALA A 43 -0.55 -4.30 2.29
CA ALA A 43 -1.88 -4.47 2.86
C ALA A 43 -2.71 -3.19 2.78
N GLY A 44 -4.04 -3.33 2.82
CA GLY A 44 -4.99 -2.23 2.98
C GLY A 44 -5.60 -2.18 4.38
N LEU A 45 -5.86 -0.98 4.87
CA LEU A 45 -6.80 -0.73 5.96
C LEU A 45 -8.09 -0.20 5.33
N LEU A 46 -9.21 -0.88 5.58
CA LEU A 46 -10.46 -0.65 4.86
C LEU A 46 -11.55 -0.03 5.74
N THR A 47 -12.56 0.53 5.06
CA THR A 47 -13.87 0.76 5.69
C THR A 47 -14.59 -0.57 5.94
N PRO A 48 -15.62 -0.61 6.80
CA PRO A 48 -16.47 -1.80 6.94
C PRO A 48 -17.10 -2.28 5.61
N GLN A 49 -17.23 -1.39 4.63
CA GLN A 49 -17.75 -1.68 3.30
C GLN A 49 -16.70 -2.22 2.32
N GLY A 50 -15.44 -2.39 2.76
CA GLY A 50 -14.34 -2.92 1.94
C GLY A 50 -13.68 -1.91 1.01
N LYS A 51 -13.88 -0.61 1.24
CA LYS A 51 -13.25 0.46 0.49
C LYS A 51 -11.94 0.88 1.14
N THR A 52 -10.97 1.26 0.31
CA THR A 52 -9.63 1.67 0.75
C THR A 52 -9.67 2.95 1.58
N LEU A 53 -9.07 2.90 2.77
CA LEU A 53 -8.76 4.07 3.61
C LEU A 53 -7.26 4.38 3.58
N PHE A 54 -6.42 3.35 3.65
CA PHE A 54 -4.97 3.43 3.59
C PHE A 54 -4.44 2.19 2.88
N ASP A 55 -3.38 2.36 2.12
CA ASP A 55 -2.49 1.32 1.67
C ASP A 55 -1.15 1.45 2.40
N VAL A 56 -0.60 0.33 2.84
CA VAL A 56 0.62 0.31 3.66
C VAL A 56 1.51 -0.86 3.25
N ILE A 57 2.82 -0.69 3.42
CA ILE A 57 3.75 -1.82 3.46
C ILE A 57 4.14 -2.04 4.92
N VAL A 58 3.93 -3.24 5.42
CA VAL A 58 4.19 -3.63 6.80
C VAL A 58 5.58 -4.25 6.87
N TRP A 59 6.43 -3.72 7.76
CA TRP A 59 7.80 -4.16 7.98
C TRP A 59 8.00 -4.69 9.39
N PRO A 60 8.95 -5.60 9.60
CA PRO A 60 9.35 -5.99 10.93
C PRO A 60 10.10 -4.83 11.61
N GLY A 61 9.81 -4.61 12.89
CA GLY A 61 10.55 -3.70 13.74
C GLY A 61 11.25 -4.43 14.89
N ALA A 62 12.02 -3.71 15.69
CA ALA A 62 12.63 -4.25 16.89
C ALA A 62 11.60 -4.57 17.97
N GLU A 63 11.93 -5.50 18.87
CA GLU A 63 11.16 -5.82 20.09
C GLU A 63 9.68 -6.17 19.82
N GLY A 64 9.38 -6.86 18.71
CA GLY A 64 8.03 -7.24 18.32
C GLY A 64 7.16 -6.11 17.81
N SER A 65 7.73 -4.93 17.54
CA SER A 65 7.04 -3.84 16.87
C SER A 65 6.86 -4.14 15.37
N LEU A 66 5.86 -3.50 14.76
CA LEU A 66 5.70 -3.44 13.31
C LEU A 66 5.76 -1.99 12.86
N LEU A 67 6.34 -1.81 11.68
CA LEU A 67 6.51 -0.51 11.04
C LEU A 67 5.61 -0.46 9.81
N LEU A 68 4.75 0.57 9.72
CA LEU A 68 3.83 0.75 8.62
C LEU A 68 4.36 1.90 7.75
N ASP A 69 4.87 1.56 6.57
CA ASP A 69 5.21 2.52 5.52
C ASP A 69 3.89 2.99 4.87
N CYS A 70 3.57 4.28 5.02
CA CYS A 70 2.34 4.91 4.55
C CYS A 70 2.61 6.30 3.95
N GLU A 71 1.60 6.93 3.33
CA GLU A 71 1.69 8.32 2.87
C GLU A 71 2.01 9.26 4.03
N ALA A 72 3.01 10.14 3.85
CA ALA A 72 3.52 11.01 4.91
C ALA A 72 2.47 12.01 5.42
N ASP A 73 1.70 12.61 4.53
CA ASP A 73 0.63 13.56 4.85
C ASP A 73 -0.59 12.89 5.51
N ARG A 74 -0.66 11.56 5.48
CA ARG A 74 -1.73 10.74 6.05
C ARG A 74 -1.31 9.96 7.31
N ALA A 75 -0.04 10.04 7.70
CA ALA A 75 0.49 9.23 8.79
C ALA A 75 -0.23 9.45 10.13
N GLU A 76 -0.53 10.71 10.47
CA GLU A 76 -1.28 11.05 11.68
C GLU A 76 -2.75 10.59 11.62
N ASP A 77 -3.36 10.58 10.44
CA ASP A 77 -4.70 10.03 10.24
C ASP A 77 -4.69 8.51 10.45
N LEU A 78 -3.65 7.81 9.98
CA LEU A 78 -3.46 6.38 10.21
C LEU A 78 -3.31 6.09 11.71
N VAL A 79 -2.48 6.87 12.42
CA VAL A 79 -2.32 6.77 13.89
C VAL A 79 -3.67 6.92 14.58
N ARG A 80 -4.43 7.97 14.24
CA ARG A 80 -5.76 8.19 14.82
C ARG A 80 -6.69 7.01 14.52
N ARG A 81 -6.69 6.53 13.27
CA ARG A 81 -7.56 5.43 12.85
C ARG A 81 -7.25 4.13 13.59
N LEU A 82 -5.99 3.75 13.68
CA LEU A 82 -5.56 2.55 14.41
C LEU A 82 -5.84 2.67 15.91
N SER A 83 -5.64 3.86 16.48
CA SER A 83 -5.89 4.13 17.90
C SER A 83 -7.36 3.91 18.30
N MET A 84 -8.32 4.11 17.38
CA MET A 84 -9.74 3.79 17.63
C MET A 84 -9.98 2.30 17.86
N TYR A 85 -9.18 1.43 17.26
CA TYR A 85 -9.28 -0.03 17.40
C TYR A 85 -8.43 -0.57 18.56
N ARG A 86 -7.49 0.22 19.09
CA ARG A 86 -6.58 -0.21 20.16
C ARG A 86 -7.33 -0.58 21.45
N LEU A 87 -8.42 0.15 21.77
CA LEU A 87 -9.24 -0.04 22.95
C LEU A 87 -8.40 -0.12 24.24
N ARG A 88 -8.39 -1.32 24.92
CA ARG A 88 -7.66 -1.57 26.16
C ARG A 88 -6.28 -2.19 25.93
N ARG A 89 -5.87 -2.40 24.66
CA ARG A 89 -4.58 -2.99 24.34
C ARG A 89 -3.44 -2.04 24.72
N GLN A 90 -2.40 -2.59 25.32
CA GLN A 90 -1.21 -1.83 25.71
C GLN A 90 -0.21 -1.80 24.55
N LEU A 91 -0.54 -1.01 23.56
CA LEU A 91 0.28 -0.77 22.36
C LEU A 91 0.54 0.74 22.22
N SER A 92 1.74 1.13 21.86
CA SER A 92 1.99 2.48 21.33
C SER A 92 1.77 2.48 19.84
N ILE A 93 1.16 3.55 19.32
CA ILE A 93 0.93 3.78 17.90
C ILE A 93 1.31 5.23 17.63
N ALA A 94 2.40 5.46 16.93
CA ALA A 94 2.89 6.83 16.68
C ALA A 94 3.69 6.89 15.38
N VAL A 95 3.75 8.08 14.78
CA VAL A 95 4.71 8.36 13.70
C VAL A 95 6.13 8.32 14.29
N ASP A 96 7.04 7.62 13.61
CA ASP A 96 8.44 7.59 13.98
C ASP A 96 9.23 8.62 13.14
N PRO A 97 9.64 9.75 13.71
CA PRO A 97 10.29 10.83 12.96
C PRO A 97 11.77 10.57 12.69
N HIS A 98 12.35 9.48 13.21
CA HIS A 98 13.78 9.21 13.13
C HIS A 98 14.17 8.27 11.99
N ILE A 99 13.19 7.59 11.40
CA ILE A 99 13.40 6.63 10.31
C ILE A 99 12.57 7.00 9.10
N GLY A 100 13.11 6.73 7.91
CA GLY A 100 12.48 7.00 6.63
C GLY A 100 12.41 5.75 5.76
N VAL A 101 11.63 5.86 4.68
CA VAL A 101 11.55 4.85 3.62
C VAL A 101 12.49 5.26 2.50
N TYR A 102 13.30 4.32 2.05
CA TYR A 102 14.24 4.47 0.94
C TYR A 102 13.89 3.49 -0.16
N TRP A 103 14.21 3.86 -1.39
CA TRP A 103 13.90 3.08 -2.57
C TRP A 103 14.99 3.19 -3.63
N GLN A 104 15.17 2.13 -4.39
CA GLN A 104 15.90 2.13 -5.66
C GLN A 104 15.26 1.13 -6.63
N ALA A 105 15.38 1.42 -7.94
CA ALA A 105 14.80 0.59 -9.00
C ALA A 105 15.51 -0.75 -9.16
N GLU A 106 16.81 -0.80 -8.93
CA GLU A 106 17.62 -2.01 -9.07
C GLU A 106 17.67 -2.77 -7.76
N LEU A 107 17.65 -4.10 -7.84
CA LEU A 107 17.87 -4.95 -6.68
C LEU A 107 19.35 -4.95 -6.30
N GLY A 108 19.65 -4.80 -5.02
CA GLY A 108 21.00 -4.78 -4.48
C GLY A 108 21.02 -5.23 -3.02
N ASP A 109 22.17 -5.12 -2.37
CA ASP A 109 22.33 -5.51 -0.98
C ASP A 109 21.63 -4.53 -0.02
N GLY A 110 21.01 -5.06 1.02
CA GLY A 110 20.48 -4.31 2.16
C GLY A 110 19.02 -3.84 2.07
N GLY A 111 18.33 -4.09 0.96
CA GLY A 111 16.90 -3.83 0.81
C GLY A 111 16.09 -5.13 0.68
N ALA A 112 14.77 -4.99 0.75
CA ALA A 112 13.84 -6.07 0.37
C ALA A 112 13.15 -5.70 -0.95
N PRO A 113 12.90 -6.66 -1.85
CA PRO A 113 12.05 -6.43 -3.02
C PRO A 113 10.70 -5.86 -2.59
N ASP A 114 10.13 -4.94 -3.39
CA ASP A 114 8.79 -4.42 -3.11
C ASP A 114 7.80 -5.60 -3.09
N PRO A 115 7.02 -5.78 -2.02
CA PRO A 115 6.17 -6.95 -1.86
C PRO A 115 5.02 -7.05 -2.87
N ARG A 116 4.76 -5.98 -3.62
CA ARG A 116 3.73 -5.95 -4.67
C ARG A 116 4.21 -6.59 -5.96
N LEU A 117 5.39 -6.20 -6.44
CA LEU A 117 6.03 -6.69 -7.66
C LEU A 117 7.53 -6.52 -7.54
N ALA A 118 8.32 -7.52 -7.95
CA ALA A 118 9.78 -7.43 -7.96
C ALA A 118 10.31 -6.32 -8.90
N ASP A 119 9.60 -6.04 -9.99
CA ASP A 119 9.95 -5.00 -10.97
C ASP A 119 9.82 -3.58 -10.40
N LEU A 120 9.16 -3.40 -9.25
CA LEU A 120 9.13 -2.13 -8.52
C LEU A 120 10.47 -1.80 -7.84
N GLY A 121 11.45 -2.72 -7.91
CA GLY A 121 12.75 -2.55 -7.26
C GLY A 121 12.72 -2.95 -5.79
N GLN A 122 13.55 -2.31 -4.99
CA GLN A 122 13.64 -2.62 -3.57
C GLN A 122 13.43 -1.41 -2.69
N ARG A 123 12.98 -1.69 -1.47
CA ARG A 123 12.82 -0.70 -0.40
C ARG A 123 13.57 -1.13 0.85
N TRP A 124 13.88 -0.18 1.70
CA TRP A 124 14.39 -0.42 3.05
C TRP A 124 13.97 0.73 3.98
N ILE A 125 14.06 0.46 5.27
CA ILE A 125 13.83 1.46 6.31
C ILE A 125 15.17 1.73 6.98
N ALA A 126 15.53 3.00 7.09
CA ALA A 126 16.77 3.43 7.72
C ALA A 126 16.59 4.72 8.51
N VAL A 127 17.56 5.03 9.35
CA VAL A 127 17.65 6.32 10.06
C VAL A 127 17.79 7.43 9.03
N ILE A 128 17.00 8.48 9.21
CA ILE A 128 17.01 9.67 8.34
C ILE A 128 18.37 10.34 8.39
N GLY A 129 18.96 10.54 7.21
CA GLY A 129 20.24 11.24 7.04
C GLY A 129 20.05 12.73 6.76
N GLU A 130 21.06 13.53 7.12
CA GLU A 130 21.05 14.98 6.84
C GLU A 130 21.13 15.31 5.34
N HIS A 131 21.62 14.38 4.53
CA HIS A 131 21.88 14.55 3.10
C HIS A 131 21.13 13.51 2.25
N ASP A 132 19.93 13.12 2.70
CA ASP A 132 19.07 12.22 1.92
C ASP A 132 18.61 12.92 0.63
N GLU A 133 18.80 12.26 -0.50
CA GLU A 133 18.32 12.74 -1.79
C GLU A 133 16.88 12.27 -2.05
N PRO A 134 16.01 13.14 -2.61
CA PRO A 134 14.63 12.77 -2.87
C PRO A 134 14.51 11.81 -4.05
N ALA A 135 13.77 10.72 -3.86
CA ALA A 135 13.45 9.74 -4.90
C ALA A 135 11.98 9.78 -5.35
N ASP A 136 11.16 10.67 -4.80
CA ASP A 136 9.71 10.67 -4.98
C ASP A 136 9.26 10.75 -6.44
N ASP A 137 9.88 11.60 -7.24
CA ASP A 137 9.54 11.75 -8.65
C ASP A 137 10.00 10.55 -9.47
N ALA A 138 11.20 10.02 -9.20
CA ALA A 138 11.70 8.81 -9.83
C ALA A 138 10.83 7.60 -9.48
N TRP A 139 10.46 7.46 -8.22
CA TRP A 139 9.53 6.43 -7.75
C TRP A 139 8.16 6.54 -8.44
N ARG A 140 7.57 7.73 -8.47
CA ARG A 140 6.28 7.97 -9.12
C ARG A 140 6.30 7.59 -10.59
N HIS A 141 7.33 8.03 -11.31
CA HIS A 141 7.53 7.69 -12.71
C HIS A 141 7.65 6.17 -12.90
N HIS A 142 8.51 5.53 -12.11
CA HIS A 142 8.78 4.10 -12.19
C HIS A 142 7.52 3.25 -11.94
N ARG A 143 6.79 3.50 -10.83
CA ARG A 143 5.59 2.73 -10.52
C ARG A 143 4.44 2.94 -11.53
N LEU A 144 4.27 4.18 -12.03
CA LEU A 144 3.25 4.46 -13.04
C LEU A 144 3.60 3.85 -14.39
N ALA A 145 4.87 3.81 -14.77
CA ALA A 145 5.31 3.09 -15.97
C ALA A 145 5.04 1.58 -15.89
N LEU A 146 5.08 1.01 -14.69
CA LEU A 146 4.69 -0.39 -14.42
C LEU A 146 3.17 -0.56 -14.23
N GLY A 147 2.39 0.52 -14.28
CA GLY A 147 0.93 0.47 -14.13
C GLY A 147 0.45 0.26 -12.68
N VAL A 148 1.27 0.54 -11.67
CA VAL A 148 0.96 0.30 -10.25
C VAL A 148 0.41 1.56 -9.58
N PRO A 149 -0.89 1.59 -9.18
CA PRO A 149 -1.47 2.68 -8.42
C PRO A 149 -1.04 2.63 -6.95
N GLU A 150 -0.97 3.81 -6.30
CA GLU A 150 -0.58 3.94 -4.89
C GLU A 150 -1.21 5.20 -4.28
N GLY A 151 -1.53 5.13 -2.99
CA GLY A 151 -1.94 6.27 -2.20
C GLY A 151 -3.41 6.66 -2.33
N LEU A 152 -3.86 7.53 -1.44
CA LEU A 152 -5.28 7.89 -1.29
C LEU A 152 -5.87 8.55 -2.53
N ALA A 153 -5.08 9.38 -3.22
CA ALA A 153 -5.54 10.08 -4.42
C ALA A 153 -6.00 9.10 -5.52
N GLU A 154 -5.33 7.97 -5.65
CA GLU A 154 -5.62 6.95 -6.65
C GLU A 154 -6.56 5.86 -6.11
N LEU A 155 -6.30 5.34 -4.90
CA LEU A 155 -6.97 4.18 -4.31
C LEU A 155 -8.18 4.54 -3.43
N GLY A 156 -8.24 5.75 -2.88
CA GLY A 156 -9.22 6.12 -1.87
C GLY A 156 -10.65 5.90 -2.29
N ASP A 157 -11.48 5.37 -1.38
CA ASP A 157 -12.91 5.08 -1.60
C ASP A 157 -13.19 4.05 -2.72
N VAL A 158 -12.16 3.37 -3.27
CA VAL A 158 -12.28 2.26 -4.21
C VAL A 158 -12.35 0.96 -3.42
N LEU A 159 -13.14 -0.02 -3.88
CA LEU A 159 -13.17 -1.36 -3.30
C LEU A 159 -11.80 -2.03 -3.45
N TRP A 160 -11.30 -2.64 -2.37
CA TRP A 160 -9.92 -3.12 -2.32
C TRP A 160 -9.53 -4.06 -3.45
N LEU A 161 -10.41 -4.98 -3.89
CA LEU A 161 -10.09 -5.85 -5.02
C LEU A 161 -10.12 -5.13 -6.37
N GLU A 162 -10.78 -3.98 -6.48
CA GLU A 162 -10.76 -3.14 -7.68
C GLU A 162 -9.46 -2.34 -7.82
N THR A 163 -8.63 -2.28 -6.75
CA THR A 163 -7.29 -1.68 -6.77
C THR A 163 -6.20 -2.64 -7.25
N ASN A 164 -6.57 -3.78 -7.79
CA ASN A 164 -5.67 -4.86 -8.22
C ASN A 164 -4.94 -5.55 -7.04
N ALA A 165 -5.56 -5.52 -5.85
CA ALA A 165 -4.94 -6.01 -4.62
C ALA A 165 -4.57 -7.50 -4.65
N VAL A 166 -5.23 -8.31 -5.48
CA VAL A 166 -4.91 -9.74 -5.64
C VAL A 166 -3.58 -9.90 -6.34
N GLU A 167 -3.44 -9.30 -7.51
CA GLU A 167 -2.24 -9.38 -8.35
C GLU A 167 -1.04 -8.65 -7.72
N LEU A 168 -1.32 -7.60 -6.93
CA LEU A 168 -0.32 -6.84 -6.18
C LEU A 168 -0.08 -7.41 -4.77
N HIS A 169 -0.49 -8.64 -4.51
CA HIS A 169 -0.25 -9.35 -3.24
C HIS A 169 -0.72 -8.59 -1.99
N GLY A 170 -1.76 -7.75 -2.11
CA GLY A 170 -2.28 -6.90 -1.03
C GLY A 170 -3.38 -7.52 -0.19
N VAL A 171 -3.71 -8.81 -0.39
CA VAL A 171 -4.79 -9.50 0.32
C VAL A 171 -4.46 -10.97 0.55
N SER A 172 -4.77 -11.46 1.75
CA SER A 172 -4.77 -12.89 2.06
C SER A 172 -6.21 -13.36 2.28
N PHE A 173 -6.58 -14.45 1.58
CA PHE A 173 -7.88 -15.09 1.77
C PHE A 173 -7.85 -16.23 2.79
N ASP A 174 -6.65 -16.64 3.22
CA ASP A 174 -6.42 -17.75 4.16
C ASP A 174 -6.27 -17.28 5.60
N LYS A 175 -6.03 -15.97 5.81
CA LYS A 175 -5.94 -15.39 7.14
C LYS A 175 -7.33 -15.27 7.82
N GLY A 176 -7.33 -15.04 9.13
CA GLY A 176 -8.54 -14.76 9.91
C GLY A 176 -9.24 -13.43 9.53
N CYS A 177 -10.32 -13.10 10.24
CA CYS A 177 -11.16 -11.94 9.96
C CYS A 177 -10.42 -10.62 10.11
N TYR A 178 -10.78 -9.65 9.28
CA TYR A 178 -10.34 -8.25 9.33
C TYR A 178 -11.46 -7.29 8.95
N VAL A 179 -11.26 -5.99 9.21
CA VAL A 179 -12.26 -4.95 8.90
C VAL A 179 -12.48 -4.84 7.39
N GLY A 180 -13.74 -4.95 6.95
CA GLY A 180 -14.12 -4.88 5.52
C GLY A 180 -14.00 -6.20 4.75
N GLN A 181 -13.64 -7.30 5.41
CA GLN A 181 -13.46 -8.61 4.78
C GLN A 181 -14.73 -9.15 4.09
N GLU A 182 -15.91 -8.92 4.66
CA GLU A 182 -17.15 -9.52 4.13
C GLU A 182 -17.35 -9.18 2.66
N ASN A 183 -17.17 -7.92 2.29
CA ASN A 183 -17.35 -7.48 0.91
C ASN A 183 -16.19 -7.99 0.02
N THR A 184 -14.96 -7.94 0.53
CA THR A 184 -13.77 -8.46 -0.17
C THR A 184 -13.90 -9.95 -0.47
N ALA A 185 -14.31 -10.75 0.52
CA ALA A 185 -14.55 -12.19 0.33
C ALA A 185 -15.71 -12.46 -0.64
N ARG A 186 -16.81 -11.69 -0.54
CA ARG A 186 -17.94 -11.81 -1.45
C ARG A 186 -17.53 -11.56 -2.90
N MET A 187 -16.73 -10.54 -3.16
CA MET A 187 -16.22 -10.22 -4.50
C MET A 187 -15.33 -11.35 -5.03
N ASN A 188 -14.46 -11.90 -4.20
CA ASN A 188 -13.58 -12.99 -4.61
C ASN A 188 -14.33 -14.28 -4.97
N TRP A 189 -15.30 -14.69 -4.12
CA TRP A 189 -15.94 -16.01 -4.24
C TRP A 189 -17.25 -16.01 -5.04
N ARG A 190 -17.97 -14.89 -5.15
CA ARG A 190 -19.33 -14.85 -5.72
C ARG A 190 -19.51 -13.81 -6.83
N GLN A 191 -18.66 -12.80 -6.89
CA GLN A 191 -18.80 -11.71 -7.85
C GLN A 191 -17.45 -11.54 -8.57
N LYS A 192 -17.50 -11.38 -9.89
CA LYS A 192 -16.31 -10.94 -10.63
C LYS A 192 -16.01 -9.49 -10.26
N VAL A 193 -14.73 -9.17 -10.16
CA VAL A 193 -14.28 -7.77 -10.08
C VAL A 193 -14.64 -7.08 -11.40
N ASN A 194 -15.60 -6.15 -11.34
CA ASN A 194 -16.15 -5.52 -12.54
C ASN A 194 -15.40 -4.24 -12.95
N ARG A 195 -14.57 -3.72 -12.07
CA ARG A 195 -13.79 -2.50 -12.29
C ARG A 195 -12.36 -2.74 -11.84
N ARG A 196 -11.43 -2.00 -12.44
CA ARG A 196 -10.02 -2.01 -12.09
C ARG A 196 -9.46 -0.59 -12.15
N LEU A 197 -8.45 -0.30 -11.36
CA LEU A 197 -7.58 0.84 -11.58
C LEU A 197 -6.61 0.50 -12.70
N VAL A 198 -6.46 1.40 -13.65
CA VAL A 198 -5.54 1.26 -14.77
C VAL A 198 -4.82 2.58 -15.01
N VAL A 199 -3.51 2.52 -15.23
CA VAL A 199 -2.70 3.66 -15.68
C VAL A 199 -2.85 3.77 -17.19
N VAL A 200 -3.18 4.96 -17.65
CA VAL A 200 -3.45 5.22 -19.06
C VAL A 200 -2.73 6.49 -19.53
N PRO A 201 -2.42 6.65 -20.82
CA PRO A 201 -2.04 7.95 -21.38
C PRO A 201 -3.09 9.01 -21.01
N LEU A 202 -2.65 10.20 -20.61
CA LEU A 202 -3.54 11.28 -20.16
C LEU A 202 -4.59 11.66 -21.22
N GLU A 203 -4.20 11.62 -22.49
CA GLU A 203 -5.09 11.88 -23.63
C GLU A 203 -6.20 10.83 -23.81
N GLN A 204 -5.98 9.61 -23.30
CA GLN A 204 -6.94 8.51 -23.34
C GLN A 204 -7.73 8.36 -22.03
N SER A 205 -7.47 9.22 -21.05
CA SER A 205 -8.15 9.18 -19.76
C SER A 205 -9.57 9.72 -19.85
N ASP A 206 -10.54 9.00 -19.28
CA ASP A 206 -11.90 9.49 -19.13
C ASP A 206 -12.02 10.37 -17.87
N PRO A 207 -12.30 11.69 -18.02
CA PRO A 207 -12.44 12.61 -16.89
C PRO A 207 -13.46 12.16 -15.83
N LYS A 208 -14.46 11.35 -16.21
CA LYS A 208 -15.48 10.81 -15.28
C LYS A 208 -14.99 9.61 -14.49
N ARG A 209 -13.91 8.98 -14.93
CA ARG A 209 -13.30 7.78 -14.33
C ARG A 209 -11.94 8.06 -13.71
N ARG A 210 -11.38 9.23 -14.01
CA ARG A 210 -10.06 9.63 -13.54
C ARG A 210 -10.02 9.77 -12.03
N ARG A 211 -9.03 9.14 -11.42
CA ARG A 211 -8.68 9.24 -10.01
C ARG A 211 -7.59 10.29 -9.80
N ALA A 212 -6.53 10.19 -10.58
CA ALA A 212 -5.40 11.11 -10.55
C ALA A 212 -4.89 11.39 -11.95
N ALA A 213 -4.26 12.55 -12.15
CA ALA A 213 -3.60 12.93 -13.39
C ALA A 213 -2.18 13.43 -13.09
N TYR A 214 -1.25 13.05 -13.96
CA TYR A 214 0.17 13.38 -13.93
C TYR A 214 0.57 13.99 -15.28
N PRO A 215 0.22 15.27 -15.52
CA PRO A 215 0.45 15.91 -16.83
C PRO A 215 1.92 15.93 -17.22
N GLU A 216 2.82 16.06 -16.24
CA GLU A 216 4.27 16.05 -16.43
C GLU A 216 4.80 14.69 -16.94
N LEU A 217 4.05 13.61 -16.71
CA LEU A 217 4.36 12.27 -17.20
C LEU A 217 3.49 11.87 -18.40
N GLY A 218 2.49 12.68 -18.74
CA GLY A 218 1.50 12.33 -19.76
C GLY A 218 0.61 11.15 -19.37
N LEU A 219 0.43 10.88 -18.06
CA LEU A 219 -0.29 9.72 -17.53
C LEU A 219 -1.45 10.12 -16.64
N ALA A 220 -2.40 9.19 -16.46
CA ALA A 220 -3.48 9.30 -15.51
C ALA A 220 -3.82 7.90 -14.94
N VAL A 221 -4.46 7.86 -13.78
CA VAL A 221 -5.03 6.65 -13.20
C VAL A 221 -6.55 6.76 -13.31
N ASP A 222 -7.16 5.80 -14.00
CA ASP A 222 -8.59 5.72 -14.18
C ASP A 222 -9.17 4.49 -13.45
N HIS A 223 -10.40 4.62 -12.94
CA HIS A 223 -11.19 3.51 -12.40
C HIS A 223 -12.20 3.07 -13.44
N ARG A 224 -11.81 2.13 -14.31
CA ARG A 224 -12.60 1.66 -15.47
C ARG A 224 -13.33 0.34 -15.19
N ARG A 225 -14.41 0.10 -15.95
CA ARG A 225 -14.93 -1.26 -16.04
C ARG A 225 -13.94 -2.15 -16.77
N VAL A 226 -13.88 -3.42 -16.38
CA VAL A 226 -12.97 -4.38 -17.01
C VAL A 226 -13.22 -4.50 -18.51
N GLU A 227 -14.48 -4.50 -18.93
CA GLU A 227 -14.90 -4.52 -20.33
C GLU A 227 -14.47 -3.28 -21.15
N ASP A 228 -14.21 -2.15 -20.47
CA ASP A 228 -13.80 -0.88 -21.07
C ASP A 228 -12.26 -0.68 -21.05
N ILE A 229 -11.49 -1.65 -20.54
CA ILE A 229 -10.04 -1.59 -20.52
C ILE A 229 -9.50 -2.16 -21.82
N ASP A 230 -8.81 -1.33 -22.59
CA ASP A 230 -8.05 -1.82 -23.73
C ASP A 230 -6.94 -2.78 -23.22
N PRO A 231 -6.91 -4.04 -23.71
CA PRO A 231 -5.85 -4.98 -23.31
C PRO A 231 -4.43 -4.46 -23.54
N ALA A 232 -4.22 -3.57 -24.50
CA ALA A 232 -2.93 -2.95 -24.76
C ALA A 232 -2.46 -1.99 -23.65
N LEU A 233 -3.38 -1.51 -22.82
CA LEU A 233 -3.10 -0.66 -21.66
C LEU A 233 -2.93 -1.46 -20.35
N ALA A 234 -3.31 -2.73 -20.34
CA ALA A 234 -3.15 -3.57 -19.17
C ALA A 234 -1.68 -3.98 -19.01
N PRO A 235 -1.05 -3.72 -17.85
CA PRO A 235 0.29 -4.21 -17.60
C PRO A 235 0.31 -5.74 -17.54
N ALA A 236 1.47 -6.35 -17.86
CA ALA A 236 1.61 -7.81 -17.97
C ALA A 236 1.21 -8.58 -16.70
N TRP A 237 1.33 -7.95 -15.52
CA TRP A 237 0.95 -8.54 -14.24
C TRP A 237 -0.56 -8.50 -13.97
N MET A 238 -1.34 -7.68 -14.71
CA MET A 238 -2.79 -7.54 -14.53
C MET A 238 -3.53 -8.62 -15.30
N ALA A 239 -4.17 -9.55 -14.60
CA ALA A 239 -5.05 -10.54 -15.24
C ALA A 239 -6.38 -9.87 -15.65
N LEU A 240 -6.61 -9.75 -16.95
CA LEU A 240 -7.94 -9.46 -17.50
C LEU A 240 -8.66 -10.77 -17.81
N PRO A 241 -9.99 -10.89 -17.56
CA PRO A 241 -10.77 -12.10 -17.80
C PRO A 241 -10.94 -12.42 -19.29
#